data_3948065cafcd9490e17eca42d30707af
#
_entry.id   3948065cafcd9490e17eca42d30707af
#
_cell.length_a   1.000
_cell.length_b   1.000
_cell.length_c   1.000
_cell.angle_alpha   90.00
_cell.angle_beta   90.00
_cell.angle_gamma   90.00
#
_symmetry.space_group_name_H-M   'P 1'
#
loop_
_entity.id
_entity.type
_entity.pdbx_description
1 polymer ?
#
loop_
_entity_poly.entity_id
_entity_poly.type
_entity_poly.pdbx_seq_one_letter_code
_entity_poly.pdbx_strand_id
1 'polypeptide(L)'
;VKLKRPVSGIAMGLISDGDRYAVLSDILGDEDHLGDMDFKVTGTSEGITACQMDIKIKGLSYEILVNALKQARDGRLHILEKLTDTIATPNDEVKAHAPKMVTRTIPNEFIGAMIGPGGKNIQELQKTTGCTLVINEDPVTEEGIVEILGTDQEGIDKVIASIESMLFKPEVGSVYEVKVIKILDFGAVVEYQEAPGNEVLLHISELDWKKTEKVT
;
A
#
# COMPACT_ATOMS: atom_id res chain seq x y z
N VAL A 1 1.50 7.58 2.55
CA VAL A 1 1.17 7.85 1.14
C VAL A 1 2.04 8.99 0.66
N LYS A 2 2.79 8.79 -0.43
CA LYS A 2 3.60 9.84 -1.05
C LYS A 2 2.69 10.76 -1.87
N LEU A 3 2.64 12.03 -1.49
CA LEU A 3 1.95 13.08 -2.23
C LEU A 3 2.98 13.85 -3.07
N LYS A 4 2.53 14.43 -4.19
CA LYS A 4 3.39 15.29 -5.01
C LYS A 4 3.82 16.55 -4.25
N ARG A 5 2.92 17.10 -3.42
CA ARG A 5 3.12 18.28 -2.57
C ARG A 5 2.25 18.19 -1.32
N PRO A 6 2.65 18.81 -0.21
CA PRO A 6 1.81 18.94 0.97
C PRO A 6 0.51 19.69 0.66
N VAL A 7 -0.56 19.30 1.31
CA VAL A 7 -1.90 19.87 1.15
C VAL A 7 -2.41 20.29 2.51
N SER A 8 -3.00 21.48 2.59
CA SER A 8 -3.75 21.93 3.77
C SER A 8 -5.16 22.36 3.35
N GLY A 9 -6.06 22.46 4.31
CA GLY A 9 -7.42 22.89 4.11
C GLY A 9 -7.88 23.83 5.21
N ILE A 10 -8.91 24.61 4.93
CA ILE A 10 -9.58 25.48 5.88
C ILE A 10 -11.09 25.49 5.63
N ALA A 11 -11.86 25.53 6.71
CA ALA A 11 -13.31 25.74 6.65
C ALA A 11 -13.61 27.23 6.84
N MET A 12 -14.32 27.79 5.90
CA MET A 12 -14.69 29.20 5.85
C MET A 12 -16.20 29.36 5.98
N GLY A 13 -16.63 30.49 6.51
CA GLY A 13 -18.02 30.86 6.60
C GLY A 13 -18.29 32.29 6.15
N LEU A 14 -19.56 32.61 5.99
CA LEU A 14 -20.05 33.95 5.69
C LEU A 14 -21.27 34.25 6.58
N ILE A 15 -21.28 35.45 7.12
CA ILE A 15 -22.45 36.05 7.75
C ILE A 15 -22.71 37.38 7.10
N SER A 16 -23.95 37.64 6.70
CA SER A 16 -24.34 38.90 6.04
C SER A 16 -25.61 39.50 6.69
N ASP A 17 -25.69 40.82 6.67
CA ASP A 17 -26.82 41.61 7.13
C ASP A 17 -27.00 42.83 6.22
N GLY A 18 -27.85 42.73 5.22
CA GLY A 18 -27.99 43.72 4.16
C GLY A 18 -26.73 43.88 3.35
N ASP A 19 -26.16 45.07 3.34
CA ASP A 19 -24.93 45.39 2.62
C ASP A 19 -23.63 45.08 3.42
N ARG A 20 -23.79 44.66 4.67
CA ARG A 20 -22.63 44.30 5.52
C ARG A 20 -22.41 42.81 5.48
N TYR A 21 -21.18 42.42 5.45
CA TYR A 21 -20.82 41.01 5.53
C TYR A 21 -19.49 40.79 6.28
N ALA A 22 -19.34 39.60 6.82
CA ALA A 22 -18.11 39.13 7.44
C ALA A 22 -17.77 37.74 6.91
N VAL A 23 -16.54 37.57 6.43
CA VAL A 23 -15.98 36.25 6.10
C VAL A 23 -15.28 35.70 7.33
N LEU A 24 -15.65 34.49 7.73
CA LEU A 24 -15.11 33.81 8.89
C LEU A 24 -14.10 32.74 8.43
N SER A 25 -13.00 32.59 9.17
CA SER A 25 -11.98 31.56 8.96
C SER A 25 -12.04 30.56 10.11
N ASP A 26 -11.83 29.26 9.79
CA ASP A 26 -11.80 28.16 10.77
C ASP A 26 -13.10 28.12 11.60
N ILE A 27 -14.20 27.95 10.92
CA ILE A 27 -15.54 28.06 11.50
C ILE A 27 -15.87 26.88 12.44
N LEU A 28 -16.62 27.20 13.47
CA LEU A 28 -17.23 26.24 14.39
C LEU A 28 -18.51 25.63 13.76
N GLY A 29 -19.00 24.53 14.34
CA GLY A 29 -20.23 23.87 13.87
C GLY A 29 -21.47 24.78 13.89
N ASP A 30 -21.62 25.67 14.87
CA ASP A 30 -22.71 26.64 14.92
C ASP A 30 -22.58 27.71 13.82
N GLU A 31 -21.38 28.14 13.49
CA GLU A 31 -21.12 29.09 12.40
C GLU A 31 -21.34 28.46 11.03
N ASP A 32 -21.06 27.14 10.90
CA ASP A 32 -21.42 26.35 9.73
C ASP A 32 -22.97 26.30 9.60
N HIS A 33 -23.64 25.90 10.66
CA HIS A 33 -25.10 25.65 10.62
C HIS A 33 -25.93 26.94 10.45
N LEU A 34 -25.58 28.00 11.15
CA LEU A 34 -26.33 29.26 11.20
C LEU A 34 -25.87 30.30 10.19
N GLY A 35 -24.70 30.11 9.59
CA GLY A 35 -24.12 31.04 8.61
C GLY A 35 -24.84 31.04 7.27
N ASP A 36 -24.60 32.06 6.47
CA ASP A 36 -25.20 32.27 5.15
C ASP A 36 -24.55 31.45 4.04
N MET A 37 -23.27 31.10 4.24
CA MET A 37 -22.47 30.23 3.39
C MET A 37 -21.39 29.55 4.24
N ASP A 38 -21.10 28.32 3.92
CA ASP A 38 -19.88 27.64 4.35
C ASP A 38 -19.15 27.07 3.13
N PHE A 39 -17.83 27.07 3.17
CA PHE A 39 -17.02 26.41 2.14
C PHE A 39 -15.71 25.91 2.70
N LYS A 40 -15.34 24.74 2.25
CA LYS A 40 -14.10 24.06 2.61
C LYS A 40 -13.17 24.12 1.40
N VAL A 41 -11.98 24.65 1.58
CA VAL A 41 -10.99 24.83 0.51
C VAL A 41 -9.73 24.11 0.90
N THR A 42 -9.28 23.20 0.04
CA THR A 42 -8.00 22.53 0.19
C THR A 42 -7.07 22.85 -0.98
N GLY A 43 -5.77 22.75 -0.73
CA GLY A 43 -4.80 22.95 -1.80
C GLY A 43 -3.36 22.95 -1.31
N THR A 44 -2.48 23.05 -2.30
CA THR A 44 -1.03 23.18 -2.12
C THR A 44 -0.61 24.65 -2.01
N SER A 45 0.69 24.92 -1.90
CA SER A 45 1.24 26.29 -2.03
C SER A 45 0.92 26.94 -3.37
N GLU A 46 0.69 26.15 -4.43
CA GLU A 46 0.50 26.66 -5.80
C GLU A 46 -0.96 26.90 -6.18
N GLY A 47 -1.91 26.20 -5.56
CA GLY A 47 -3.30 26.36 -5.91
C GLY A 47 -4.27 25.46 -5.15
N ILE A 48 -5.55 25.64 -5.43
CA ILE A 48 -6.65 24.88 -4.87
C ILE A 48 -6.72 23.51 -5.57
N THR A 49 -6.90 22.46 -4.80
CA THR A 49 -7.05 21.07 -5.28
C THR A 49 -8.47 20.54 -5.11
N ALA A 50 -9.20 21.04 -4.12
CA ALA A 50 -10.61 20.70 -3.92
C ALA A 50 -11.34 21.84 -3.20
N CYS A 51 -12.62 21.96 -3.49
CA CYS A 51 -13.53 22.91 -2.84
C CYS A 51 -14.92 22.26 -2.70
N GLN A 52 -15.53 22.45 -1.53
CA GLN A 52 -16.93 22.14 -1.32
C GLN A 52 -17.59 23.38 -0.74
N MET A 53 -18.72 23.78 -1.29
CA MET A 53 -19.43 25.00 -0.89
C MET A 53 -20.91 24.71 -0.71
N ASP A 54 -21.48 25.27 0.34
CA ASP A 54 -22.92 25.30 0.59
C ASP A 54 -23.38 26.76 0.78
N ILE A 55 -24.35 27.20 -0.03
CA ILE A 55 -24.88 28.56 -0.02
C ILE A 55 -26.33 28.50 0.43
N LYS A 56 -26.63 29.14 1.54
CA LYS A 56 -27.94 29.13 2.19
C LYS A 56 -28.79 30.39 1.90
N ILE A 57 -28.20 31.36 1.19
CA ILE A 57 -28.85 32.62 0.78
C ILE A 57 -29.04 32.70 -0.73
N LYS A 58 -29.78 33.66 -1.21
CA LYS A 58 -30.06 33.86 -2.66
C LYS A 58 -28.87 34.51 -3.39
N GLY A 59 -27.84 33.69 -3.64
CA GLY A 59 -26.66 34.13 -4.40
C GLY A 59 -25.66 34.89 -3.56
N LEU A 60 -24.46 35.02 -4.13
CA LEU A 60 -23.32 35.74 -3.58
C LEU A 60 -22.83 36.76 -4.59
N SER A 61 -22.42 37.94 -4.13
CA SER A 61 -21.71 38.87 -5.01
C SER A 61 -20.33 38.35 -5.35
N TYR A 62 -19.84 38.67 -6.54
CA TYR A 62 -18.50 38.32 -6.99
C TYR A 62 -17.42 38.84 -6.02
N GLU A 63 -17.63 40.05 -5.47
CA GLU A 63 -16.74 40.65 -4.49
C GLU A 63 -16.60 39.81 -3.22
N ILE A 64 -17.71 39.37 -2.64
CA ILE A 64 -17.71 38.50 -1.46
C ILE A 64 -16.94 37.21 -1.74
N LEU A 65 -17.22 36.57 -2.88
CA LEU A 65 -16.54 35.33 -3.25
C LEU A 65 -15.02 35.51 -3.40
N VAL A 66 -14.58 36.62 -4.07
CA VAL A 66 -13.16 36.93 -4.21
C VAL A 66 -12.48 37.17 -2.86
N ASN A 67 -13.14 37.91 -1.96
CA ASN A 67 -12.60 38.20 -0.65
C ASN A 67 -12.54 36.90 0.22
N ALA A 68 -13.57 36.08 0.17
CA ALA A 68 -13.59 34.79 0.84
C ALA A 68 -12.48 33.84 0.38
N LEU A 69 -12.26 33.74 -0.93
CA LEU A 69 -11.18 32.92 -1.50
C LEU A 69 -9.78 33.45 -1.17
N LYS A 70 -9.58 34.76 -1.12
CA LYS A 70 -8.32 35.36 -0.68
C LYS A 70 -8.04 35.04 0.78
N GLN A 71 -9.02 35.26 1.66
CA GLN A 71 -8.89 34.98 3.09
C GLN A 71 -8.66 33.47 3.33
N ALA A 72 -9.37 32.61 2.59
CA ALA A 72 -9.15 31.17 2.63
C ALA A 72 -7.72 30.76 2.20
N ARG A 73 -7.16 31.44 1.19
CA ARG A 73 -5.79 31.23 0.76
C ARG A 73 -4.80 31.54 1.88
N ASP A 74 -4.95 32.68 2.53
CA ASP A 74 -4.05 33.13 3.59
C ASP A 74 -4.11 32.18 4.80
N GLY A 75 -5.32 31.80 5.24
CA GLY A 75 -5.51 30.82 6.31
C GLY A 75 -4.96 29.45 5.96
N ARG A 76 -5.20 28.97 4.76
CA ARG A 76 -4.70 27.67 4.29
C ARG A 76 -3.17 27.64 4.21
N LEU A 77 -2.53 28.71 3.71
CA LEU A 77 -1.08 28.82 3.65
C LEU A 77 -0.44 28.86 5.05
N HIS A 78 -1.08 29.56 5.99
CA HIS A 78 -0.65 29.56 7.39
C HIS A 78 -0.69 28.15 8.01
N ILE A 79 -1.77 27.41 7.77
CA ILE A 79 -1.88 26.00 8.22
C ILE A 79 -0.81 25.15 7.55
N LEU A 80 -0.57 25.31 6.25
CA LEU A 80 0.45 24.59 5.51
C LEU A 80 1.85 24.82 6.08
N GLU A 81 2.17 26.05 6.46
CA GLU A 81 3.43 26.40 7.13
C GLU A 81 3.59 25.61 8.44
N LYS A 82 2.55 25.60 9.30
CA LYS A 82 2.58 24.82 10.56
C LYS A 82 2.74 23.33 10.35
N LEU A 83 2.11 22.79 9.30
CA LEU A 83 2.28 21.38 8.92
C LEU A 83 3.72 21.09 8.50
N THR A 84 4.31 21.95 7.66
CA THR A 84 5.67 21.75 7.15
C THR A 84 6.75 22.04 8.22
N ASP A 85 6.50 22.93 9.14
CA ASP A 85 7.37 23.16 10.32
C ASP A 85 7.44 21.93 11.22
N THR A 86 6.35 21.17 11.31
CA THR A 86 6.28 19.95 12.14
C THR A 86 6.87 18.76 11.41
N ILE A 87 6.48 18.54 10.15
CA ILE A 87 6.98 17.46 9.28
C ILE A 87 7.17 18.03 7.88
N ALA A 88 8.41 18.36 7.53
CA ALA A 88 8.76 18.96 6.23
C ALA A 88 8.59 17.98 5.07
N THR A 89 8.92 16.71 5.30
CA THR A 89 8.80 15.63 4.30
C THR A 89 8.11 14.41 4.91
N PRO A 90 7.32 13.66 4.14
CA PRO A 90 6.76 12.40 4.61
C PRO A 90 7.86 11.44 5.04
N ASN A 91 7.62 10.68 6.11
CA ASN A 91 8.49 9.57 6.48
C ASN A 91 8.49 8.53 5.35
N ASP A 92 9.63 7.90 5.12
CA ASP A 92 9.76 6.86 4.09
C ASP A 92 8.92 5.64 4.44
N GLU A 93 8.84 5.32 5.73
CA GLU A 93 8.05 4.20 6.25
C GLU A 93 6.99 4.66 7.24
N VAL A 94 5.94 3.88 7.36
CA VAL A 94 4.94 4.03 8.42
C VAL A 94 5.53 3.58 9.76
N LYS A 95 4.92 4.02 10.87
CA LYS A 95 5.35 3.62 12.22
C LYS A 95 5.30 2.10 12.37
N ALA A 96 6.17 1.55 13.21
CA ALA A 96 6.33 0.09 13.39
C ALA A 96 5.02 -0.64 13.75
N HIS A 97 4.11 0.01 14.48
CA HIS A 97 2.81 -0.55 14.87
C HIS A 97 1.68 -0.27 13.87
N ALA A 98 1.95 0.50 12.81
CA ALA A 98 0.92 0.81 11.82
C ALA A 98 0.76 -0.35 10.82
N PRO A 99 -0.47 -0.67 10.40
CA PRO A 99 -0.69 -1.67 9.36
C PRO A 99 0.04 -1.27 8.07
N LYS A 100 0.77 -2.23 7.51
CA LYS A 100 1.45 -2.09 6.23
C LYS A 100 0.71 -2.93 5.19
N MET A 101 0.60 -2.42 3.99
CA MET A 101 0.09 -3.17 2.84
C MET A 101 1.18 -3.25 1.78
N VAL A 102 1.53 -4.46 1.43
CA VAL A 102 2.50 -4.76 0.37
C VAL A 102 1.78 -5.51 -0.74
N THR A 103 1.98 -5.09 -1.97
CA THR A 103 1.40 -5.75 -3.14
C THR A 103 2.49 -6.52 -3.89
N ARG A 104 2.16 -7.75 -4.32
CA ARG A 104 2.99 -8.58 -5.19
C ARG A 104 2.15 -9.08 -6.35
N THR A 105 2.76 -9.14 -7.52
CA THR A 105 2.14 -9.73 -8.71
C THR A 105 2.67 -11.13 -8.90
N ILE A 106 1.78 -12.07 -9.20
CA ILE A 106 2.10 -13.47 -9.49
C ILE A 106 1.45 -13.87 -10.81
N PRO A 107 2.08 -14.76 -11.59
CA PRO A 107 1.43 -15.32 -12.78
C PRO A 107 0.13 -16.06 -12.42
N ASN A 108 -0.87 -15.98 -13.29
CA ASN A 108 -2.20 -16.58 -13.08
C ASN A 108 -2.12 -18.07 -12.68
N GLU A 109 -1.22 -18.82 -13.31
CA GLU A 109 -1.02 -20.25 -13.04
C GLU A 109 -0.71 -20.58 -11.57
N PHE A 110 -0.17 -19.60 -10.79
CA PHE A 110 0.17 -19.77 -9.38
C PHE A 110 -0.95 -19.38 -8.41
N ILE A 111 -2.00 -18.69 -8.85
CA ILE A 111 -3.11 -18.28 -7.99
C ILE A 111 -3.74 -19.52 -7.33
N GLY A 112 -4.02 -20.55 -8.11
CA GLY A 112 -4.59 -21.79 -7.59
C GLY A 112 -3.70 -22.50 -6.58
N ALA A 113 -2.39 -22.53 -6.81
CA ALA A 113 -1.39 -23.11 -5.90
C ALA A 113 -1.28 -22.35 -4.59
N MET A 114 -1.30 -21.01 -4.67
CA MET A 114 -1.25 -20.14 -3.49
C MET A 114 -2.49 -20.25 -2.62
N ILE A 115 -3.68 -20.35 -3.22
CA ILE A 115 -4.93 -20.56 -2.49
C ILE A 115 -4.96 -21.97 -1.89
N GLY A 116 -4.56 -22.97 -2.68
CA GLY A 116 -4.58 -24.39 -2.30
C GLY A 116 -5.98 -25.00 -2.26
N PRO A 117 -6.08 -26.32 -2.06
CA PRO A 117 -7.36 -27.03 -2.00
C PRO A 117 -8.25 -26.48 -0.88
N GLY A 118 -9.43 -25.92 -1.26
CA GLY A 118 -10.37 -25.34 -0.31
C GLY A 118 -9.83 -24.14 0.48
N GLY A 119 -8.82 -23.44 -0.05
CA GLY A 119 -8.21 -22.30 0.62
C GLY A 119 -7.20 -22.65 1.73
N LYS A 120 -6.78 -23.91 1.82
CA LYS A 120 -5.95 -24.41 2.93
C LYS A 120 -4.59 -23.70 2.99
N ASN A 121 -3.91 -23.54 1.86
CA ASN A 121 -2.57 -22.95 1.83
C ASN A 121 -2.58 -21.50 2.28
N ILE A 122 -3.50 -20.68 1.73
CA ILE A 122 -3.60 -19.28 2.11
C ILE A 122 -4.01 -19.11 3.57
N GLN A 123 -4.91 -19.96 4.09
CA GLN A 123 -5.32 -19.90 5.49
C GLN A 123 -4.18 -20.27 6.44
N GLU A 124 -3.38 -21.29 6.09
CA GLU A 124 -2.21 -21.69 6.87
C GLU A 124 -1.13 -20.59 6.86
N LEU A 125 -0.88 -20.00 5.70
CA LEU A 125 0.07 -18.89 5.57
C LEU A 125 -0.38 -17.67 6.40
N GLN A 126 -1.66 -17.29 6.33
CA GLN A 126 -2.21 -16.22 7.16
C GLN A 126 -2.09 -16.53 8.67
N LYS A 127 -2.37 -17.77 9.07
CA LYS A 127 -2.31 -18.19 10.48
C LYS A 127 -0.88 -18.17 11.02
N THR A 128 0.10 -18.60 10.24
CA THR A 128 1.51 -18.70 10.65
C THR A 128 2.22 -17.36 10.65
N THR A 129 1.82 -16.44 9.78
CA THR A 129 2.46 -15.13 9.62
C THR A 129 1.73 -13.98 10.32
N GLY A 130 0.46 -14.20 10.71
CA GLY A 130 -0.39 -13.14 11.27
C GLY A 130 -0.81 -12.08 10.25
N CYS A 131 -0.53 -12.29 8.97
CA CYS A 131 -0.92 -11.40 7.89
C CYS A 131 -2.31 -11.75 7.34
N THR A 132 -3.01 -10.75 6.81
CA THR A 132 -4.21 -10.97 5.99
C THR A 132 -3.80 -10.91 4.52
N LEU A 133 -4.21 -11.91 3.74
CA LEU A 133 -3.91 -12.00 2.32
C LEU A 133 -5.18 -11.89 1.50
N VAL A 134 -5.17 -11.04 0.49
CA VAL A 134 -6.23 -10.92 -0.50
C VAL A 134 -5.61 -11.15 -1.88
N ILE A 135 -6.22 -12.03 -2.66
CA ILE A 135 -5.76 -12.33 -4.02
C ILE A 135 -6.87 -11.92 -4.98
N ASN A 136 -6.55 -10.99 -5.86
CA ASN A 136 -7.41 -10.52 -6.94
C ASN A 136 -6.74 -10.82 -8.28
N GLU A 137 -7.53 -11.03 -9.31
CA GLU A 137 -7.04 -11.14 -10.69
C GLU A 137 -7.14 -9.77 -11.36
N ASP A 138 -6.06 -9.34 -12.01
CA ASP A 138 -6.10 -8.11 -12.82
C ASP A 138 -6.86 -8.40 -14.11
N PRO A 139 -7.96 -7.68 -14.40
CA PRO A 139 -8.79 -7.94 -15.56
C PRO A 139 -8.12 -7.60 -16.90
N VAL A 140 -6.97 -6.92 -16.89
CA VAL A 140 -6.24 -6.48 -18.09
C VAL A 140 -5.05 -7.36 -18.38
N THR A 141 -4.26 -7.66 -17.33
CA THR A 141 -3.02 -8.47 -17.45
C THR A 141 -3.25 -9.94 -17.18
N GLU A 142 -4.40 -10.31 -16.63
CA GLU A 142 -4.72 -11.66 -16.16
C GLU A 142 -3.74 -12.19 -15.09
N GLU A 143 -2.96 -11.31 -14.48
CA GLU A 143 -2.03 -11.65 -13.39
C GLU A 143 -2.75 -11.63 -12.04
N GLY A 144 -2.26 -12.43 -11.10
CA GLY A 144 -2.73 -12.38 -9.72
C GLY A 144 -2.09 -11.23 -8.96
N ILE A 145 -2.90 -10.37 -8.37
CA ILE A 145 -2.48 -9.32 -7.46
C ILE A 145 -2.66 -9.83 -6.03
N VAL A 146 -1.56 -10.03 -5.32
CA VAL A 146 -1.55 -10.46 -3.92
C VAL A 146 -1.32 -9.23 -3.04
N GLU A 147 -2.32 -8.88 -2.26
CA GLU A 147 -2.27 -7.83 -1.25
C GLU A 147 -2.00 -8.46 0.12
N ILE A 148 -0.89 -8.07 0.73
CA ILE A 148 -0.40 -8.58 2.01
C ILE A 148 -0.60 -7.48 3.05
N LEU A 149 -1.50 -7.68 3.99
CA LEU A 149 -1.77 -6.76 5.10
C LEU A 149 -1.17 -7.34 6.38
N GLY A 150 -0.31 -6.59 7.04
CA GLY A 150 0.29 -6.99 8.30
C GLY A 150 0.79 -5.81 9.12
N THR A 151 0.90 -5.99 10.42
CA THR A 151 1.52 -5.03 11.34
C THR A 151 2.96 -5.36 11.65
N ASP A 152 3.33 -6.64 11.49
CA ASP A 152 4.67 -7.14 11.74
C ASP A 152 5.45 -7.32 10.43
N GLN A 153 6.65 -6.75 10.37
CA GLN A 153 7.51 -6.84 9.18
C GLN A 153 7.98 -8.28 8.95
N GLU A 154 8.31 -9.01 10.02
CA GLU A 154 8.76 -10.39 9.90
C GLU A 154 7.69 -11.30 9.28
N GLY A 155 6.41 -11.09 9.66
CA GLY A 155 5.29 -11.80 9.06
C GLY A 155 5.13 -11.50 7.57
N ILE A 156 5.25 -10.23 7.19
CA ILE A 156 5.20 -9.80 5.78
C ILE A 156 6.34 -10.42 4.97
N ASP A 157 7.56 -10.38 5.50
CA ASP A 157 8.74 -10.93 4.83
C ASP A 157 8.63 -12.45 4.64
N LYS A 158 8.06 -13.18 5.61
CA LYS A 158 7.76 -14.62 5.47
C LYS A 158 6.75 -14.90 4.35
N VAL A 159 5.72 -14.07 4.21
CA VAL A 159 4.76 -14.19 3.09
C VAL A 159 5.47 -13.96 1.76
N ILE A 160 6.28 -12.92 1.67
CA ILE A 160 7.04 -12.59 0.45
C ILE A 160 7.98 -13.75 0.09
N ALA A 161 8.74 -14.26 1.04
CA ALA A 161 9.63 -15.39 0.82
C ALA A 161 8.88 -16.66 0.37
N SER A 162 7.69 -16.91 0.91
CA SER A 162 6.84 -18.02 0.48
C SER A 162 6.36 -17.86 -0.97
N ILE A 163 6.00 -16.64 -1.38
CA ILE A 163 5.62 -16.33 -2.75
C ILE A 163 6.82 -16.52 -3.69
N GLU A 164 7.98 -15.97 -3.34
CA GLU A 164 9.21 -16.07 -4.15
C GLU A 164 9.65 -17.53 -4.29
N SER A 165 9.58 -18.33 -3.23
CA SER A 165 9.85 -19.76 -3.29
C SER A 165 8.88 -20.50 -4.20
N MET A 166 7.59 -20.16 -4.17
CA MET A 166 6.59 -20.77 -5.06
C MET A 166 6.82 -20.42 -6.53
N LEU A 167 7.27 -19.19 -6.80
CA LEU A 167 7.55 -18.70 -8.17
C LEU A 167 8.91 -19.16 -8.70
N PHE A 168 9.76 -19.75 -7.85
CA PHE A 168 11.09 -20.16 -8.23
C PHE A 168 11.06 -21.19 -9.34
N LYS A 169 11.76 -20.89 -10.43
CA LYS A 169 11.97 -21.81 -11.56
C LYS A 169 13.47 -21.90 -11.84
N PRO A 170 14.09 -23.08 -11.64
CA PRO A 170 15.52 -23.21 -11.92
C PRO A 170 15.79 -23.09 -13.43
N GLU A 171 16.84 -22.35 -13.76
CA GLU A 171 17.27 -22.15 -15.13
C GLU A 171 18.30 -23.20 -15.54
N VAL A 172 18.15 -23.74 -16.74
CA VAL A 172 19.09 -24.73 -17.29
C VAL A 172 20.45 -24.05 -17.55
N GLY A 173 21.51 -24.61 -16.97
CA GLY A 173 22.87 -24.10 -17.09
C GLY A 173 23.31 -23.21 -15.92
N SER A 174 22.41 -22.86 -15.00
CA SER A 174 22.74 -22.15 -13.77
C SER A 174 23.19 -23.10 -12.69
N VAL A 175 24.03 -22.59 -11.76
CA VAL A 175 24.53 -23.36 -10.60
C VAL A 175 23.83 -22.85 -9.35
N TYR A 176 23.27 -23.78 -8.57
CA TYR A 176 22.53 -23.49 -7.36
C TYR A 176 23.17 -24.18 -6.14
N GLU A 177 23.13 -23.53 -5.01
CA GLU A 177 23.43 -24.17 -3.73
C GLU A 177 22.21 -24.96 -3.23
N VAL A 178 22.42 -26.22 -2.89
CA VAL A 178 21.36 -27.11 -2.44
C VAL A 178 21.73 -27.80 -1.14
N LYS A 179 20.70 -28.11 -0.36
CA LYS A 179 20.83 -28.88 0.87
C LYS A 179 20.30 -30.30 0.64
N VAL A 180 21.09 -31.31 0.99
CA VAL A 180 20.61 -32.70 0.93
C VAL A 180 19.59 -32.94 2.06
N ILE A 181 18.38 -33.27 1.67
CA ILE A 181 17.25 -33.57 2.60
C ILE A 181 17.19 -35.08 2.88
N LYS A 182 17.34 -35.89 1.83
CA LYS A 182 17.20 -37.33 1.94
C LYS A 182 18.11 -38.05 0.94
N ILE A 183 18.73 -39.14 1.39
CA ILE A 183 19.52 -40.01 0.54
C ILE A 183 18.66 -41.25 0.18
N LEU A 184 18.66 -41.59 -1.12
CA LEU A 184 17.97 -42.74 -1.69
C LEU A 184 18.98 -43.64 -2.41
N ASP A 185 18.64 -44.91 -2.64
CA ASP A 185 19.53 -45.86 -3.32
C ASP A 185 19.92 -45.42 -4.76
N PHE A 186 19.06 -44.60 -5.39
CA PHE A 186 19.21 -44.16 -6.78
C PHE A 186 19.51 -42.65 -6.89
N GLY A 187 19.78 -41.96 -5.79
CA GLY A 187 20.11 -40.52 -5.82
C GLY A 187 19.93 -39.83 -4.48
N ALA A 188 19.87 -38.52 -4.50
CA ALA A 188 19.60 -37.69 -3.34
C ALA A 188 18.44 -36.73 -3.62
N VAL A 189 17.54 -36.54 -2.65
CA VAL A 189 16.58 -35.46 -2.67
C VAL A 189 17.26 -34.24 -2.09
N VAL A 190 17.31 -33.17 -2.85
CA VAL A 190 17.93 -31.91 -2.48
C VAL A 190 16.92 -30.77 -2.54
N GLU A 191 17.10 -29.80 -1.68
CA GLU A 191 16.27 -28.58 -1.60
C GLU A 191 17.14 -27.38 -1.99
N TYR A 192 16.60 -26.47 -2.81
CA TYR A 192 17.27 -25.23 -3.14
C TYR A 192 17.35 -24.30 -1.92
N GLN A 193 18.54 -23.77 -1.62
CA GLN A 193 18.68 -22.83 -0.49
C GLN A 193 17.97 -21.50 -0.77
N GLU A 194 17.92 -21.07 -2.03
CA GLU A 194 17.25 -19.85 -2.47
C GLU A 194 15.71 -19.98 -2.48
N ALA A 195 15.20 -21.20 -2.48
CA ALA A 195 13.76 -21.49 -2.56
C ALA A 195 13.36 -22.67 -1.64
N PRO A 196 13.32 -22.49 -0.34
CA PRO A 196 12.94 -23.52 0.61
C PRO A 196 11.56 -24.12 0.28
N GLY A 197 11.45 -25.45 0.38
CA GLY A 197 10.24 -26.21 -0.03
C GLY A 197 10.27 -26.72 -1.47
N ASN A 198 11.21 -26.27 -2.31
CA ASN A 198 11.42 -26.81 -3.65
C ASN A 198 12.44 -27.94 -3.64
N GLU A 199 11.92 -29.16 -3.60
CA GLU A 199 12.72 -30.39 -3.58
C GLU A 199 12.89 -30.94 -5.00
N VAL A 200 14.08 -31.38 -5.33
CA VAL A 200 14.38 -32.06 -6.59
C VAL A 200 15.19 -33.31 -6.36
N LEU A 201 15.04 -34.29 -7.25
CA LEU A 201 15.85 -35.50 -7.24
C LEU A 201 17.12 -35.26 -8.04
N LEU A 202 18.27 -35.36 -7.36
CA LEU A 202 19.58 -35.47 -7.99
C LEU A 202 19.88 -36.95 -8.17
N HIS A 203 19.74 -37.42 -9.43
CA HIS A 203 19.92 -38.85 -9.74
C HIS A 203 21.38 -39.25 -9.57
N ILE A 204 21.64 -40.53 -9.22
CA ILE A 204 23.00 -41.06 -8.96
C ILE A 204 23.95 -40.90 -10.17
N SER A 205 23.40 -40.87 -11.40
CA SER A 205 24.21 -40.65 -12.61
C SER A 205 24.77 -39.24 -12.74
N GLU A 206 24.20 -38.29 -12.02
CA GLU A 206 24.54 -36.85 -12.10
C GLU A 206 25.31 -36.34 -10.88
N LEU A 207 25.69 -37.27 -9.95
CA LEU A 207 26.39 -36.90 -8.72
C LEU A 207 27.90 -36.66 -8.94
N ASP A 208 28.50 -37.35 -9.91
CA ASP A 208 29.95 -37.24 -10.22
C ASP A 208 30.19 -37.54 -11.71
N TRP A 209 31.29 -37.06 -12.23
CA TRP A 209 31.83 -37.39 -13.58
C TRP A 209 32.22 -38.84 -13.73
N LYS A 210 32.42 -39.55 -12.60
CA LYS A 210 32.65 -41.00 -12.54
C LYS A 210 31.41 -41.73 -12.06
N LYS A 211 31.19 -42.95 -12.57
CA LYS A 211 30.08 -43.77 -12.15
C LYS A 211 30.12 -44.00 -10.63
N THR A 212 29.13 -43.46 -9.94
CA THR A 212 28.94 -43.64 -8.49
C THR A 212 28.14 -44.90 -8.28
N GLU A 213 28.67 -45.85 -7.46
CA GLU A 213 27.99 -47.12 -7.19
C GLU A 213 27.08 -47.03 -5.96
N LYS A 214 27.25 -46.03 -5.08
CA LYS A 214 26.49 -45.88 -3.85
C LYS A 214 26.43 -44.43 -3.42
N VAL A 215 25.24 -43.93 -3.07
CA VAL A 215 25.06 -42.59 -2.49
C VAL A 215 25.26 -42.75 -0.98
N THR A 216 26.33 -42.15 -0.43
CA THR A 216 26.62 -42.15 1.03
C THR A 216 26.92 -40.74 1.50
#